data_e64f6c326ca1ba2da9fcb31bb3b8a4f3
#
_entry.id   e64f6c326ca1ba2da9fcb31bb3b8a4f3
#
_cell.length_a   1.000
_cell.length_b   1.000
_cell.length_c   1.000
_cell.angle_alpha   90.00
_cell.angle_beta   90.00
_cell.angle_gamma   90.00
#
_symmetry.space_group_name_H-M   'P 1'
#
loop_
_entity.id
_entity.type
_entity.pdbx_description
1 polymer ?
#
loop_
_entity_poly.entity_id
_entity_poly.type
_entity_poly.pdbx_seq_one_letter_code
_entity_poly.pdbx_strand_id
1 'polypeptide(L)'
;MSDFQQEVKDRLAANARDERLKSDAAAFMRSSIAGQYSYNFSWLGRPIIQYPQDMVAMQELIWSIQPDLIIETGIAHGGSLIFSASMLELNAACGGSQDASVLGVDIDIRPHNRQAIEAHPLFRRVEMIQ
;
A
#
# COMPACT_ATOMS: atom_id res chain seq x y z
N MET A 1 -8.35 -10.64 -23.93
CA MET A 1 -7.77 -9.39 -23.39
C MET A 1 -8.60 -8.25 -23.95
N SER A 2 -9.06 -7.31 -23.11
CA SER A 2 -9.83 -6.16 -23.60
C SER A 2 -8.93 -5.20 -24.38
N ASP A 3 -9.50 -4.37 -25.26
CA ASP A 3 -8.75 -3.33 -26.01
C ASP A 3 -7.98 -2.42 -25.03
N PHE A 4 -8.60 -2.07 -23.90
CA PHE A 4 -7.96 -1.28 -22.85
C PHE A 4 -6.71 -1.96 -22.26
N GLN A 5 -6.76 -3.26 -21.98
CA GLN A 5 -5.60 -3.99 -21.47
C GLN A 5 -4.44 -4.04 -22.47
N GLN A 6 -4.74 -4.13 -23.75
CA GLN A 6 -3.72 -4.08 -24.80
C GLN A 6 -3.09 -2.69 -24.88
N GLU A 7 -3.91 -1.63 -24.85
CA GLU A 7 -3.43 -0.25 -24.83
C GLU A 7 -2.53 0.04 -23.60
N VAL A 8 -2.88 -0.48 -22.41
CA VAL A 8 -2.05 -0.35 -21.21
C VAL A 8 -0.70 -1.01 -21.43
N LYS A 9 -0.65 -2.23 -21.97
CA LYS A 9 0.61 -2.92 -22.27
C LYS A 9 1.49 -2.15 -23.25
N ASP A 10 0.88 -1.60 -24.28
CA ASP A 10 1.61 -0.84 -25.31
C ASP A 10 2.20 0.46 -24.71
N ARG A 11 1.42 1.18 -23.87
CA ARG A 11 1.89 2.36 -23.14
C ARG A 11 3.02 2.03 -22.17
N LEU A 12 2.89 0.95 -21.41
CA LEU A 12 3.95 0.52 -20.48
C LEU A 12 5.24 0.18 -21.22
N ALA A 13 5.12 -0.54 -22.37
CA ALA A 13 6.28 -0.87 -23.19
C ALA A 13 6.94 0.38 -23.81
N ALA A 14 6.16 1.38 -24.19
CA ALA A 14 6.66 2.66 -24.69
C ALA A 14 7.37 3.45 -23.57
N ASN A 15 6.74 3.60 -22.41
CA ASN A 15 7.30 4.29 -21.25
C ASN A 15 8.62 3.66 -20.77
N ALA A 16 8.72 2.32 -20.79
CA ALA A 16 9.92 1.60 -20.42
C ALA A 16 11.13 1.88 -21.35
N ARG A 17 10.89 2.38 -22.56
CA ARG A 17 11.94 2.77 -23.53
C ARG A 17 12.21 4.26 -23.56
N ASP A 18 11.41 5.06 -22.90
CA ASP A 18 11.54 6.52 -22.87
C ASP A 18 12.63 6.91 -21.85
N GLU A 19 13.85 7.16 -22.35
CA GLU A 19 14.98 7.54 -21.51
C GLU A 19 14.80 8.90 -20.83
N ARG A 20 14.02 9.81 -21.43
CA ARG A 20 13.70 11.09 -20.82
C ARG A 20 12.77 10.91 -19.63
N LEU A 21 11.69 10.15 -19.79
CA LEU A 21 10.76 9.83 -18.71
C LEU A 21 11.49 9.15 -17.54
N LYS A 22 12.38 8.20 -17.84
CA LYS A 22 13.20 7.51 -16.81
C LYS A 22 14.13 8.47 -16.08
N SER A 23 14.78 9.37 -16.80
CA SER A 23 15.67 10.38 -16.20
C SER A 23 14.90 11.36 -15.31
N ASP A 24 13.74 11.84 -15.76
CA ASP A 24 12.89 12.76 -15.01
C ASP A 24 12.32 12.08 -13.75
N ALA A 25 11.90 10.80 -13.86
CA ALA A 25 11.47 9.99 -12.73
C ALA A 25 12.58 9.79 -11.70
N ALA A 26 13.81 9.49 -12.15
CA ALA A 26 14.96 9.36 -11.25
C ALA A 26 15.32 10.68 -10.56
N ALA A 27 15.17 11.82 -11.23
CA ALA A 27 15.37 13.15 -10.65
C ALA A 27 14.30 13.44 -9.58
N PHE A 28 13.04 13.15 -9.88
CA PHE A 28 11.95 13.25 -8.90
C PHE A 28 12.22 12.39 -7.67
N MET A 29 12.59 11.11 -7.85
CA MET A 29 12.90 10.21 -6.73
C MET A 29 14.00 10.77 -5.83
N ARG A 30 15.12 11.25 -6.40
CA ARG A 30 16.21 11.85 -5.61
C ARG A 30 15.74 13.07 -4.81
N SER A 31 15.02 13.99 -5.43
CA SER A 31 14.53 15.20 -4.78
C SER A 31 13.47 14.89 -3.71
N SER A 32 12.57 13.96 -3.99
CA SER A 32 11.49 13.59 -3.08
C SER A 32 11.98 12.83 -1.85
N ILE A 33 13.02 11.99 -1.99
CA ILE A 33 13.69 11.33 -0.85
C ILE A 33 14.35 12.38 0.03
N ALA A 34 15.12 13.31 -0.54
CA ALA A 34 15.76 14.39 0.21
C ALA A 34 14.74 15.28 0.95
N GLY A 35 13.58 15.52 0.34
CA GLY A 35 12.48 16.30 0.92
C GLY A 35 11.53 15.49 1.82
N GLN A 36 11.79 14.21 2.06
CA GLN A 36 10.90 13.32 2.83
C GLN A 36 9.44 13.32 2.33
N TYR A 37 9.26 13.40 1.02
CA TYR A 37 7.94 13.52 0.38
C TYR A 37 6.96 12.41 0.79
N SER A 38 7.42 11.15 0.85
CA SER A 38 6.60 9.99 1.22
C SER A 38 6.13 9.99 2.67
N TYR A 39 6.68 10.86 3.53
CA TYR A 39 6.30 10.96 4.94
C TYR A 39 5.11 11.90 5.19
N ASN A 40 4.58 12.55 4.15
CA ASN A 40 3.57 13.60 4.29
C ASN A 40 2.13 13.10 4.10
N PHE A 41 1.94 11.79 4.00
CA PHE A 41 0.63 11.21 3.71
C PHE A 41 0.01 10.53 4.92
N SER A 42 -1.30 10.39 4.87
CA SER A 42 -2.05 9.58 5.82
C SER A 42 -3.10 8.74 5.08
N TRP A 43 -3.42 7.59 5.64
CA TRP A 43 -4.51 6.75 5.15
C TRP A 43 -5.50 6.51 6.28
N LEU A 44 -6.76 6.90 6.08
CA LEU A 44 -7.83 6.77 7.07
C LEU A 44 -7.42 7.22 8.49
N GLY A 45 -6.71 8.34 8.58
CA GLY A 45 -6.27 8.93 9.83
C GLY A 45 -4.96 8.37 10.41
N ARG A 46 -4.31 7.38 9.77
CA ARG A 46 -2.99 6.90 10.20
C ARG A 46 -1.90 7.39 9.25
N PRO A 47 -0.77 7.92 9.77
CA PRO A 47 0.37 8.29 8.93
C PRO A 47 0.85 7.07 8.14
N ILE A 48 1.06 7.25 6.84
CA ILE A 48 1.57 6.23 5.93
C ILE A 48 2.82 6.73 5.21
N ILE A 49 3.88 5.93 5.23
CA ILE A 49 5.15 6.26 4.57
C ILE A 49 5.15 5.56 3.22
N GLN A 50 4.48 6.18 2.24
CA GLN A 50 4.33 5.61 0.90
C GLN A 50 4.25 6.70 -0.17
N TYR A 51 4.65 6.35 -1.38
CA TYR A 51 4.35 7.15 -2.56
C TYR A 51 2.93 6.86 -3.05
N PRO A 52 2.15 7.87 -3.45
CA PRO A 52 0.76 7.65 -3.93
C PRO A 52 0.65 6.65 -5.09
N GLN A 53 1.61 6.63 -6.02
CA GLN A 53 1.63 5.67 -7.12
C GLN A 53 1.82 4.23 -6.66
N ASP A 54 2.61 4.01 -5.60
CA ASP A 54 2.81 2.68 -5.03
C ASP A 54 1.53 2.17 -4.33
N MET A 55 0.75 3.08 -3.74
CA MET A 55 -0.55 2.73 -3.15
C MET A 55 -1.53 2.27 -4.22
N VAL A 56 -1.56 2.92 -5.39
CA VAL A 56 -2.40 2.47 -6.52
C VAL A 56 -1.93 1.11 -7.03
N ALA A 57 -0.63 0.92 -7.22
CA ALA A 57 -0.07 -0.36 -7.65
C ALA A 57 -0.36 -1.50 -6.65
N MET A 58 -0.26 -1.23 -5.35
CA MET A 58 -0.59 -2.20 -4.29
C MET A 58 -2.08 -2.55 -4.30
N GLN A 59 -2.97 -1.56 -4.49
CA GLN A 59 -4.41 -1.82 -4.64
C GLN A 59 -4.69 -2.74 -5.84
N GLU A 60 -4.06 -2.51 -7.00
CA GLU A 60 -4.24 -3.36 -8.18
C GLU A 60 -3.76 -4.80 -7.93
N LEU A 61 -2.64 -4.97 -7.22
CA LEU A 61 -2.13 -6.29 -6.82
C LEU A 61 -3.09 -7.00 -5.87
N ILE A 62 -3.54 -6.33 -4.80
CA ILE A 62 -4.47 -6.91 -3.82
C ILE A 62 -5.79 -7.29 -4.50
N TRP A 63 -6.31 -6.45 -5.40
CA TRP A 63 -7.52 -6.75 -6.17
C TRP A 63 -7.34 -7.96 -7.08
N SER A 64 -6.21 -8.06 -7.79
CA SER A 64 -5.97 -9.15 -8.75
C SER A 64 -5.67 -10.49 -8.09
N ILE A 65 -5.02 -10.47 -6.92
CA ILE A 65 -4.61 -11.68 -6.19
C ILE A 65 -5.71 -12.20 -5.28
N GLN A 66 -6.55 -11.31 -4.72
CA GLN A 66 -7.56 -11.64 -3.71
C GLN A 66 -6.97 -12.46 -2.54
N PRO A 67 -5.95 -11.94 -1.84
CA PRO A 67 -5.25 -12.71 -0.81
C PRO A 67 -6.13 -12.93 0.42
N ASP A 68 -5.96 -14.09 1.07
CA ASP A 68 -6.55 -14.36 2.38
C ASP A 68 -5.70 -13.78 3.53
N LEU A 69 -4.40 -13.61 3.29
CA LEU A 69 -3.46 -13.05 4.25
C LEU A 69 -2.46 -12.12 3.57
N ILE A 70 -2.29 -10.92 4.11
CA ILE A 70 -1.19 -10.01 3.77
C ILE A 70 -0.24 -9.99 4.96
N ILE A 71 1.04 -10.24 4.71
CA ILE A 71 2.09 -10.14 5.73
C ILE A 71 2.94 -8.91 5.43
N GLU A 72 3.09 -8.04 6.41
CA GLU A 72 3.87 -6.81 6.32
C GLU A 72 4.95 -6.78 7.40
N THR A 73 6.19 -6.51 7.02
CA THR A 73 7.31 -6.32 7.93
C THR A 73 7.64 -4.84 8.07
N GLY A 74 7.76 -4.36 9.31
CA GLY A 74 7.93 -2.94 9.61
C GLY A 74 6.59 -2.20 9.68
N ILE A 75 6.09 -1.98 10.88
CA ILE A 75 4.74 -1.41 11.12
C ILE A 75 4.78 0.13 11.15
N ALA A 76 5.85 0.71 11.68
CA ALA A 76 6.00 2.16 11.88
C ALA A 76 4.75 2.79 12.54
N HIS A 77 4.03 3.67 11.83
CA HIS A 77 2.81 4.32 12.33
C HIS A 77 1.53 3.53 12.05
N GLY A 78 1.61 2.41 11.35
CA GLY A 78 0.49 1.52 11.02
C GLY A 78 -0.37 1.98 9.84
N GLY A 79 0.03 3.01 9.11
CA GLY A 79 -0.76 3.49 7.96
C GLY A 79 -0.88 2.45 6.85
N SER A 80 0.18 1.70 6.56
CA SER A 80 0.19 0.63 5.56
C SER A 80 -0.63 -0.58 5.99
N LEU A 81 -0.62 -0.95 7.29
CA LEU A 81 -1.51 -1.99 7.82
C LEU A 81 -2.99 -1.62 7.61
N ILE A 82 -3.35 -0.37 7.93
CA ILE A 82 -4.72 0.12 7.75
C ILE A 82 -5.08 0.23 6.26
N PHE A 83 -4.13 0.61 5.42
CA PHE A 83 -4.31 0.58 3.96
C PHE A 83 -4.63 -0.84 3.48
N SER A 84 -3.79 -1.81 3.80
CA SER A 84 -3.99 -3.21 3.44
C SER A 84 -5.31 -3.76 3.97
N ALA A 85 -5.65 -3.50 5.23
CA ALA A 85 -6.93 -3.88 5.83
C ALA A 85 -8.13 -3.24 5.10
N SER A 86 -8.01 -1.98 4.66
CA SER A 86 -9.07 -1.31 3.90
C SER A 86 -9.28 -1.93 2.51
N MET A 87 -8.19 -2.34 1.85
CA MET A 87 -8.29 -3.04 0.57
C MET A 87 -8.95 -4.41 0.71
N LEU A 88 -8.63 -5.17 1.76
CA LEU A 88 -9.30 -6.44 2.07
C LEU A 88 -10.80 -6.24 2.37
N GLU A 89 -11.15 -5.16 3.05
CA GLU A 89 -12.56 -4.80 3.29
C GLU A 89 -13.31 -4.51 1.98
N LEU A 90 -12.70 -3.77 1.07
CA LEU A 90 -13.27 -3.50 -0.26
C LEU A 90 -13.39 -4.77 -1.10
N ASN A 91 -12.38 -5.65 -1.07
CA ASN A 91 -12.46 -6.95 -1.73
C ASN A 91 -13.62 -7.78 -1.18
N ALA A 92 -13.79 -7.83 0.15
CA ALA A 92 -14.89 -8.53 0.79
C ALA A 92 -16.26 -7.97 0.37
N ALA A 93 -16.40 -6.65 0.29
CA ALA A 93 -17.61 -5.99 -0.20
C ALA A 93 -17.91 -6.32 -1.68
N CYS A 94 -16.88 -6.66 -2.46
CA CYS A 94 -16.99 -7.05 -3.86
C CYS A 94 -17.06 -8.58 -4.07
N GLY A 95 -17.30 -9.36 -3.03
CA GLY A 95 -17.45 -10.82 -3.11
C GLY A 95 -16.20 -11.62 -2.83
N GLY A 96 -15.12 -10.98 -2.37
CA GLY A 96 -13.90 -11.63 -1.89
C GLY A 96 -14.05 -12.23 -0.48
N SER A 97 -12.95 -12.72 0.07
CA SER A 97 -12.90 -13.38 1.38
C SER A 97 -13.34 -12.44 2.51
N GLN A 98 -14.29 -12.89 3.34
CA GLN A 98 -14.74 -12.15 4.51
C GLN A 98 -13.73 -12.21 5.66
N ASP A 99 -12.91 -13.26 5.71
CA ASP A 99 -11.98 -13.56 6.80
C ASP A 99 -10.54 -13.16 6.48
N ALA A 100 -10.31 -12.53 5.33
CA ALA A 100 -8.98 -12.06 4.95
C ALA A 100 -8.42 -11.06 5.96
N SER A 101 -7.14 -11.18 6.29
CA SER A 101 -6.49 -10.43 7.36
C SER A 101 -5.10 -9.90 6.98
N VAL A 102 -4.58 -9.01 7.80
CA VAL A 102 -3.23 -8.45 7.69
C VAL A 102 -2.45 -8.82 8.95
N LEU A 103 -1.27 -9.41 8.79
CA LEU A 103 -0.31 -9.68 9.84
C LEU A 103 0.84 -8.68 9.74
N GLY A 104 0.96 -7.77 10.69
CA GLY A 104 2.09 -6.88 10.84
C GLY A 104 3.15 -7.47 11.78
N VAL A 105 4.41 -7.49 11.36
CA VAL A 105 5.54 -7.94 12.17
C VAL A 105 6.55 -6.82 12.30
N ASP A 106 6.92 -6.46 13.52
CA ASP A 106 7.92 -5.43 13.79
C ASP A 106 8.78 -5.82 14.99
N ILE A 107 10.03 -5.40 14.98
CA ILE A 107 10.96 -5.61 16.11
C ILE A 107 10.64 -4.68 17.30
N ASP A 108 10.01 -3.52 17.03
CA ASP A 108 9.65 -2.52 18.06
C ASP A 108 8.36 -1.81 17.67
N ILE A 109 7.25 -2.27 18.19
CA ILE A 109 5.95 -1.59 18.03
C ILE A 109 5.78 -0.58 19.16
N ARG A 110 6.07 0.68 18.87
CA ARG A 110 5.97 1.76 19.87
C ARG A 110 4.59 1.81 20.51
N PRO A 111 4.47 1.91 21.86
CA PRO A 111 3.18 1.81 22.57
C PRO A 111 2.09 2.75 22.03
N HIS A 112 2.44 4.00 21.72
CA HIS A 112 1.47 4.97 21.17
C HIS A 112 0.96 4.60 19.77
N ASN A 113 1.80 3.98 18.93
CA ASN A 113 1.38 3.49 17.63
C ASN A 113 0.51 2.25 17.78
N ARG A 114 0.90 1.30 18.63
CA ARG A 114 0.09 0.12 18.96
C ARG A 114 -1.31 0.53 19.39
N GLN A 115 -1.41 1.40 20.39
CA GLN A 115 -2.70 1.89 20.89
C GLN A 115 -3.56 2.53 19.79
N ALA A 116 -2.95 3.36 18.94
CA ALA A 116 -3.68 4.03 17.87
C ALA A 116 -4.12 3.08 16.75
N ILE A 117 -3.36 2.03 16.46
CA ILE A 117 -3.75 0.99 15.49
C ILE A 117 -4.87 0.13 16.08
N GLU A 118 -4.73 -0.32 17.34
CA GLU A 118 -5.73 -1.13 18.03
C GLU A 118 -7.09 -0.40 18.19
N ALA A 119 -7.06 0.92 18.35
CA ALA A 119 -8.28 1.75 18.40
C ALA A 119 -8.93 1.99 17.02
N HIS A 120 -8.28 1.60 15.93
CA HIS A 120 -8.81 1.87 14.59
C HIS A 120 -9.95 0.90 14.23
N PRO A 121 -11.05 1.36 13.58
CA PRO A 121 -12.19 0.48 13.22
C PRO A 121 -11.82 -0.73 12.36
N LEU A 122 -10.76 -0.64 11.54
CA LEU A 122 -10.27 -1.73 10.70
C LEU A 122 -9.31 -2.68 11.43
N PHE A 123 -9.02 -2.46 12.71
CA PHE A 123 -8.15 -3.35 13.50
C PHE A 123 -8.68 -4.78 13.55
N ARG A 124 -9.97 -5.00 13.40
CA ARG A 124 -10.58 -6.33 13.29
C ARG A 124 -9.95 -7.23 12.22
N ARG A 125 -9.27 -6.65 11.23
CA ARG A 125 -8.53 -7.36 10.16
C ARG A 125 -7.03 -7.39 10.38
N VAL A 126 -6.54 -6.86 11.49
CA VAL A 126 -5.11 -6.68 11.73
C VAL A 126 -4.68 -7.50 12.94
N GLU A 127 -3.59 -8.24 12.77
CA GLU A 127 -2.82 -8.86 13.86
C GLU A 127 -1.43 -8.25 13.87
N MET A 128 -0.85 -8.03 15.06
CA MET A 128 0.49 -7.48 15.24
C MET A 128 1.35 -8.37 16.12
N ILE A 129 2.52 -8.74 15.62
CA ILE A 129 3.56 -9.51 16.35
C ILE A 129 4.82 -8.66 16.49
N GLN A 130 5.38 -8.68 17.72
CA GLN A 130 6.65 -8.04 18.04
C GLN A 130 7.68 -9.07 18.43
#